data_4777db49c346c5d9829ec7bedd636880
#
_entry.id   4777db49c346c5d9829ec7bedd636880
#
_cell.length_a   1.000
_cell.length_b   1.000
_cell.length_c   1.000
_cell.angle_alpha   90.00
_cell.angle_beta   90.00
_cell.angle_gamma   90.00
#
_symmetry.space_group_name_H-M   'P 1'
#
loop_
_entity.id
_entity.type
_entity.pdbx_description
1 polymer ?
#
loop_
_entity_poly.entity_id
_entity_poly.type
_entity_poly.pdbx_seq_one_letter_code
_entity_poly.pdbx_strand_id
1 'polypeptide(L)'
;AYSFKKQGKTEEMIIEYERILDSGDRDTDTLRDLASAYGEQGRTDEQVSVLKKILSFDPNNSAIQSELARVYESSGEDPLEIFKARFEDNPENASYAIEYAQKLMDNGDIDEAIDALENTLSYNDSNNMVYLTLGSAYNENSDFNEAIKTLEDLFELDRNNYRVAIKISENHMELDEFDNAYEWASKALRISKNNAESLSHIGNLYYKAMNACRGDNFSRSDKAVASLAYSYFTQAEAKGNSKYFKQKRWLEENDVLFGRADWFMLDKDIQTTGKVSPAGRCYDWVSESVTKQSDW
;
A
#
# COMPACT_ATOMS: atom_id res chain seq x y z
N ALA A 1 -1.26 -36.94 30.19
CA ALA A 1 -1.06 -36.17 28.94
C ALA A 1 0.42 -35.94 28.63
N TYR A 2 1.22 -35.28 29.46
CA TYR A 2 2.64 -34.97 29.21
C TYR A 2 3.52 -36.17 28.84
N SER A 3 3.30 -37.36 29.46
CA SER A 3 4.02 -38.57 29.14
C SER A 3 3.70 -39.09 27.74
N PHE A 4 2.47 -38.94 27.28
CA PHE A 4 2.05 -39.36 25.92
C PHE A 4 2.62 -38.40 24.85
N LYS A 5 2.67 -37.08 25.14
CA LYS A 5 3.32 -36.09 24.26
C LYS A 5 4.78 -36.49 23.95
N LYS A 6 5.54 -36.91 24.96
CA LYS A 6 6.92 -37.37 24.76
C LYS A 6 7.05 -38.69 23.97
N GLN A 7 6.00 -39.48 23.88
CA GLN A 7 5.98 -40.76 23.16
C GLN A 7 5.38 -40.64 21.75
N GLY A 8 4.95 -39.44 21.33
CA GLY A 8 4.29 -39.22 20.05
C GLY A 8 2.91 -39.92 19.93
N LYS A 9 2.25 -40.15 21.05
CA LYS A 9 0.93 -40.79 21.15
C LYS A 9 -0.14 -39.71 21.26
N THR A 10 -0.42 -39.03 20.15
CA THR A 10 -1.30 -37.84 20.13
C THR A 10 -2.74 -38.20 20.48
N GLU A 11 -3.25 -39.33 20.02
CA GLU A 11 -4.63 -39.73 20.30
C GLU A 11 -4.86 -40.06 21.79
N GLU A 12 -3.95 -40.78 22.42
CA GLU A 12 -4.02 -41.06 23.87
C GLU A 12 -3.84 -39.78 24.70
N MET A 13 -3.09 -38.82 24.18
CA MET A 13 -2.93 -37.51 24.79
C MET A 13 -4.24 -36.69 24.72
N ILE A 14 -4.92 -36.69 23.58
CA ILE A 14 -6.24 -36.07 23.40
C ILE A 14 -7.24 -36.63 24.40
N ILE A 15 -7.40 -37.93 24.46
CA ILE A 15 -8.35 -38.59 25.39
C ILE A 15 -8.09 -38.19 26.84
N GLU A 16 -6.84 -38.06 27.25
CA GLU A 16 -6.50 -37.67 28.61
C GLU A 16 -6.78 -36.19 28.86
N TYR A 17 -6.55 -35.33 27.89
CA TYR A 17 -6.89 -33.89 28.01
C TYR A 17 -8.41 -33.68 28.02
N GLU A 18 -9.17 -34.37 27.18
CA GLU A 18 -10.65 -34.37 27.21
C GLU A 18 -11.18 -34.76 28.59
N ARG A 19 -10.61 -35.78 29.18
CA ARG A 19 -10.97 -36.25 30.54
C ARG A 19 -10.68 -35.21 31.62
N ILE A 20 -9.55 -34.50 31.51
CA ILE A 20 -9.19 -33.38 32.39
C ILE A 20 -10.21 -32.25 32.25
N LEU A 21 -10.59 -31.90 31.03
CA LEU A 21 -11.62 -30.94 30.71
C LEU A 21 -12.99 -31.26 31.30
N ASP A 22 -13.40 -32.52 31.19
CA ASP A 22 -14.68 -33.03 31.73
C ASP A 22 -14.70 -32.98 33.27
N SER A 23 -13.54 -33.01 33.92
CA SER A 23 -13.42 -32.82 35.36
C SER A 23 -13.59 -31.39 35.82
N GLY A 24 -13.77 -30.42 34.87
CA GLY A 24 -14.00 -28.99 35.15
C GLY A 24 -12.71 -28.18 35.23
N ASP A 25 -11.57 -28.73 34.79
CA ASP A 25 -10.34 -27.99 34.73
C ASP A 25 -10.43 -26.84 33.71
N ARG A 26 -9.89 -25.66 34.07
CA ARG A 26 -9.86 -24.44 33.25
C ARG A 26 -8.45 -23.95 32.97
N ASP A 27 -7.46 -24.82 33.19
CA ASP A 27 -6.07 -24.48 32.94
C ASP A 27 -5.85 -24.20 31.44
N THR A 28 -5.49 -22.95 31.14
CA THR A 28 -5.32 -22.44 29.77
C THR A 28 -4.20 -23.20 29.03
N ASP A 29 -3.14 -23.60 29.73
CA ASP A 29 -2.04 -24.34 29.13
C ASP A 29 -2.47 -25.75 28.73
N THR A 30 -3.26 -26.43 29.57
CA THR A 30 -3.86 -27.74 29.26
C THR A 30 -4.79 -27.66 28.04
N LEU A 31 -5.65 -26.63 28.00
CA LEU A 31 -6.56 -26.40 26.88
C LEU A 31 -5.80 -26.09 25.57
N ARG A 32 -4.75 -25.31 25.67
CA ARG A 32 -3.91 -24.96 24.51
C ARG A 32 -3.16 -26.18 23.96
N ASP A 33 -2.63 -27.02 24.84
CA ASP A 33 -2.00 -28.29 24.45
C ASP A 33 -3.02 -29.22 23.74
N LEU A 34 -4.29 -29.23 24.18
CA LEU A 34 -5.37 -29.99 23.53
C LEU A 34 -5.70 -29.40 22.15
N ALA A 35 -5.84 -28.07 22.04
CA ALA A 35 -6.07 -27.42 20.75
C ALA A 35 -4.94 -27.72 19.74
N SER A 36 -3.68 -27.66 20.21
CA SER A 36 -2.53 -28.06 19.39
C SER A 36 -2.59 -29.51 18.93
N ALA A 37 -2.98 -30.43 19.82
CA ALA A 37 -3.11 -31.84 19.50
C ALA A 37 -4.20 -32.11 18.46
N TYR A 38 -5.33 -31.44 18.55
CA TYR A 38 -6.38 -31.48 17.51
C TYR A 38 -5.87 -30.96 16.16
N GLY A 39 -5.12 -29.85 16.15
CA GLY A 39 -4.52 -29.30 14.94
C GLY A 39 -3.53 -30.26 14.28
N GLU A 40 -2.68 -30.96 15.06
CA GLU A 40 -1.76 -31.99 14.57
C GLU A 40 -2.48 -33.16 13.90
N GLN A 41 -3.72 -33.46 14.30
CA GLN A 41 -4.57 -34.51 13.73
C GLN A 41 -5.51 -34.02 12.61
N GLY A 42 -5.45 -32.72 12.25
CA GLY A 42 -6.34 -32.10 11.26
C GLY A 42 -7.80 -32.01 11.73
N ARG A 43 -8.04 -32.08 13.03
CA ARG A 43 -9.37 -31.97 13.67
C ARG A 43 -9.69 -30.51 13.95
N THR A 44 -9.92 -29.74 12.88
CA THR A 44 -10.05 -28.27 12.92
C THR A 44 -11.24 -27.81 13.77
N ASP A 45 -12.41 -28.44 13.64
CA ASP A 45 -13.61 -28.07 14.37
C ASP A 45 -13.42 -28.17 15.89
N GLU A 46 -12.78 -29.25 16.34
CA GLU A 46 -12.47 -29.45 17.75
C GLU A 46 -11.38 -28.48 18.23
N GLN A 47 -10.38 -28.20 17.40
CA GLN A 47 -9.37 -27.17 17.69
C GLN A 47 -10.04 -25.81 17.94
N VAL A 48 -10.90 -25.36 17.01
CA VAL A 48 -11.68 -24.12 17.11
C VAL A 48 -12.52 -24.11 18.39
N SER A 49 -13.24 -25.22 18.68
CA SER A 49 -14.09 -25.33 19.88
C SER A 49 -13.28 -25.12 21.15
N VAL A 50 -12.09 -25.70 21.25
CA VAL A 50 -11.23 -25.54 22.44
C VAL A 50 -10.67 -24.12 22.54
N LEU A 51 -10.22 -23.52 21.44
CA LEU A 51 -9.74 -22.14 21.44
C LEU A 51 -10.84 -21.14 21.84
N LYS A 52 -12.06 -21.29 21.32
CA LYS A 52 -13.24 -20.51 21.76
C LYS A 52 -13.54 -20.72 23.24
N LYS A 53 -13.37 -21.92 23.75
CA LYS A 53 -13.54 -22.21 25.18
C LYS A 53 -12.52 -21.45 26.04
N ILE A 54 -11.27 -21.36 25.63
CA ILE A 54 -10.28 -20.54 26.32
C ILE A 54 -10.72 -19.07 26.33
N LEU A 55 -11.14 -18.54 25.17
CA LEU A 55 -11.63 -17.16 25.08
C LEU A 55 -12.90 -16.89 25.88
N SER A 56 -13.72 -17.90 26.18
CA SER A 56 -14.86 -17.73 27.09
C SER A 56 -14.47 -17.48 28.55
N PHE A 57 -13.24 -17.81 28.94
CA PHE A 57 -12.69 -17.58 30.27
C PHE A 57 -11.76 -16.36 30.31
N ASP A 58 -11.05 -16.11 29.22
CA ASP A 58 -10.11 -15.01 29.05
C ASP A 58 -10.32 -14.40 27.65
N PRO A 59 -11.36 -13.53 27.48
CA PRO A 59 -11.71 -12.96 26.18
C PRO A 59 -10.56 -12.17 25.54
N ASN A 60 -9.73 -11.51 26.35
CA ASN A 60 -8.65 -10.63 25.89
C ASN A 60 -7.31 -11.37 25.68
N ASN A 61 -7.32 -12.71 25.60
CA ASN A 61 -6.12 -13.48 25.34
C ASN A 61 -5.69 -13.35 23.87
N SER A 62 -4.88 -12.34 23.58
CA SER A 62 -4.45 -11.99 22.21
C SER A 62 -3.69 -13.13 21.52
N ALA A 63 -2.99 -13.99 22.27
CA ALA A 63 -2.29 -15.14 21.71
C ALA A 63 -3.28 -16.19 21.17
N ILE A 64 -4.34 -16.47 21.94
CA ILE A 64 -5.39 -17.43 21.55
C ILE A 64 -6.25 -16.85 20.43
N GLN A 65 -6.59 -15.56 20.48
CA GLN A 65 -7.30 -14.89 19.38
C GLN A 65 -6.52 -14.98 18.07
N SER A 66 -5.20 -14.73 18.11
CA SER A 66 -4.34 -14.85 16.93
C SER A 66 -4.20 -16.29 16.42
N GLU A 67 -4.20 -17.26 17.33
CA GLU A 67 -4.19 -18.69 16.97
C GLU A 67 -5.51 -19.10 16.31
N LEU A 68 -6.65 -18.68 16.87
CA LEU A 68 -7.98 -18.95 16.31
C LEU A 68 -8.15 -18.30 14.92
N ALA A 69 -7.69 -17.04 14.74
CA ALA A 69 -7.71 -16.39 13.45
C ALA A 69 -6.92 -17.15 12.38
N ARG A 70 -5.71 -17.64 12.71
CA ARG A 70 -4.91 -18.49 11.80
C ARG A 70 -5.58 -19.81 11.46
N VAL A 71 -6.27 -20.43 12.41
CA VAL A 71 -7.01 -21.66 12.17
C VAL A 71 -8.14 -21.40 11.17
N TYR A 72 -8.90 -20.30 11.32
CA TYR A 72 -9.95 -19.92 10.38
C TYR A 72 -9.39 -19.64 8.99
N GLU A 73 -8.32 -18.85 8.86
CA GLU A 73 -7.67 -18.59 7.57
C GLU A 73 -7.22 -19.91 6.89
N SER A 74 -6.67 -20.85 7.66
CA SER A 74 -6.20 -22.13 7.11
C SER A 74 -7.33 -23.08 6.73
N SER A 75 -8.51 -22.96 7.35
CA SER A 75 -9.71 -23.76 7.02
C SER A 75 -10.57 -23.13 5.92
N GLY A 76 -10.25 -21.90 5.51
CA GLY A 76 -11.03 -21.11 4.54
C GLY A 76 -12.26 -20.45 5.13
N GLU A 77 -12.31 -20.33 6.46
CA GLU A 77 -13.31 -19.55 7.18
C GLU A 77 -12.85 -18.08 7.32
N ASP A 78 -13.83 -17.18 7.44
CA ASP A 78 -13.54 -15.75 7.64
C ASP A 78 -13.23 -15.45 9.11
N PRO A 79 -12.02 -14.93 9.44
CA PRO A 79 -11.66 -14.57 10.79
C PRO A 79 -12.17 -13.17 11.22
N LEU A 80 -12.96 -12.48 10.39
CA LEU A 80 -13.35 -11.07 10.59
C LEU A 80 -13.94 -10.81 12.00
N GLU A 81 -14.86 -11.67 12.48
CA GLU A 81 -15.47 -11.53 13.80
C GLU A 81 -14.45 -11.56 14.96
N ILE A 82 -13.31 -12.26 14.76
CA ILE A 82 -12.26 -12.33 15.77
C ILE A 82 -11.48 -11.00 15.80
N PHE A 83 -11.16 -10.47 14.64
CA PHE A 83 -10.49 -9.17 14.53
C PHE A 83 -11.38 -8.04 15.02
N LYS A 84 -12.69 -8.09 14.70
CA LYS A 84 -13.70 -7.15 15.19
C LYS A 84 -13.75 -7.13 16.71
N ALA A 85 -13.92 -8.28 17.36
CA ALA A 85 -13.98 -8.37 18.81
C ALA A 85 -12.72 -7.83 19.48
N ARG A 86 -11.53 -8.14 18.92
CA ARG A 86 -10.25 -7.59 19.44
C ARG A 86 -10.20 -6.08 19.37
N PHE A 87 -10.66 -5.51 18.25
CA PHE A 87 -10.71 -4.07 18.05
C PHE A 87 -11.74 -3.41 18.98
N GLU A 88 -12.97 -3.95 19.08
CA GLU A 88 -14.02 -3.40 19.93
C GLU A 88 -13.65 -3.38 21.42
N ASP A 89 -12.93 -4.41 21.88
CA ASP A 89 -12.42 -4.49 23.26
C ASP A 89 -11.24 -3.52 23.52
N ASN A 90 -10.50 -3.10 22.49
CA ASN A 90 -9.29 -2.27 22.61
C ASN A 90 -9.16 -1.30 21.42
N PRO A 91 -10.08 -0.34 21.24
CA PRO A 91 -10.13 0.52 20.06
C PRO A 91 -8.95 1.48 19.94
N GLU A 92 -8.21 1.72 21.03
CA GLU A 92 -6.97 2.51 21.04
C GLU A 92 -5.75 1.72 20.53
N ASN A 93 -5.87 0.40 20.37
CA ASN A 93 -4.77 -0.45 19.92
C ASN A 93 -4.61 -0.41 18.40
N ALA A 94 -3.61 0.36 17.95
CA ALA A 94 -3.33 0.55 16.54
C ALA A 94 -3.13 -0.77 15.75
N SER A 95 -2.50 -1.78 16.35
CA SER A 95 -2.28 -3.06 15.66
C SER A 95 -3.60 -3.80 15.41
N TYR A 96 -4.51 -3.79 16.38
CA TYR A 96 -5.81 -4.44 16.24
C TYR A 96 -6.70 -3.71 15.23
N ALA A 97 -6.68 -2.37 15.25
CA ALA A 97 -7.38 -1.56 14.27
C ALA A 97 -6.89 -1.81 12.83
N ILE A 98 -5.56 -1.87 12.64
CA ILE A 98 -4.96 -2.12 11.33
C ILE A 98 -5.30 -3.53 10.83
N GLU A 99 -5.17 -4.56 11.70
CA GLU A 99 -5.52 -5.95 11.33
C GLU A 99 -7.00 -6.06 10.94
N TYR A 100 -7.90 -5.44 11.73
CA TYR A 100 -9.34 -5.44 11.45
C TYR A 100 -9.65 -4.68 10.16
N ALA A 101 -9.12 -3.47 10.00
CA ALA A 101 -9.32 -2.67 8.80
C ALA A 101 -8.81 -3.37 7.52
N GLN A 102 -7.67 -4.05 7.58
CA GLN A 102 -7.16 -4.82 6.43
C GLN A 102 -8.11 -5.96 6.05
N LYS A 103 -8.69 -6.68 7.02
CA LYS A 103 -9.68 -7.73 6.73
C LYS A 103 -10.97 -7.17 6.15
N LEU A 104 -11.42 -6.02 6.64
CA LEU A 104 -12.57 -5.31 6.08
C LEU A 104 -12.30 -4.89 4.62
N MET A 105 -11.14 -4.31 4.34
CA MET A 105 -10.73 -3.95 2.97
C MET A 105 -10.66 -5.18 2.05
N ASP A 106 -10.06 -6.29 2.51
CA ASP A 106 -10.01 -7.55 1.76
C ASP A 106 -11.42 -8.06 1.41
N ASN A 107 -12.43 -7.82 2.25
CA ASN A 107 -13.82 -8.19 2.04
C ASN A 107 -14.62 -7.15 1.23
N GLY A 108 -14.06 -5.95 1.02
CA GLY A 108 -14.72 -4.84 0.32
C GLY A 108 -15.54 -3.91 1.24
N ASP A 109 -15.46 -4.09 2.56
CA ASP A 109 -16.16 -3.28 3.57
C ASP A 109 -15.32 -2.04 3.95
N ILE A 110 -14.99 -1.22 2.95
CA ILE A 110 -13.99 -0.16 3.07
C ILE A 110 -14.45 0.97 3.99
N ASP A 111 -15.72 1.32 3.99
CA ASP A 111 -16.27 2.36 4.87
C ASP A 111 -16.11 1.97 6.36
N GLU A 112 -16.38 0.70 6.72
CA GLU A 112 -16.19 0.22 8.10
C GLU A 112 -14.70 0.19 8.48
N ALA A 113 -13.80 -0.08 7.53
CA ALA A 113 -12.35 0.01 7.74
C ALA A 113 -11.90 1.44 8.03
N ILE A 114 -12.44 2.43 7.31
CA ILE A 114 -12.19 3.86 7.54
C ILE A 114 -12.64 4.24 8.94
N ASP A 115 -13.89 3.92 9.31
CA ASP A 115 -14.46 4.23 10.63
C ASP A 115 -13.61 3.66 11.77
N ALA A 116 -13.15 2.42 11.65
CA ALA A 116 -12.30 1.77 12.65
C ALA A 116 -10.96 2.48 12.83
N LEU A 117 -10.31 2.89 11.71
CA LEU A 117 -9.02 3.58 11.74
C LEU A 117 -9.15 5.02 12.27
N GLU A 118 -10.19 5.75 11.87
CA GLU A 118 -10.48 7.09 12.40
C GLU A 118 -10.76 7.05 13.90
N ASN A 119 -11.55 6.06 14.36
CA ASN A 119 -11.80 5.86 15.78
C ASN A 119 -10.47 5.67 16.54
N THR A 120 -9.56 4.86 16.03
CA THR A 120 -8.25 4.65 16.66
C THR A 120 -7.42 5.92 16.71
N LEU A 121 -7.41 6.74 15.64
CA LEU A 121 -6.71 8.02 15.63
C LEU A 121 -7.28 9.01 16.64
N SER A 122 -8.56 8.91 17.01
CA SER A 122 -9.15 9.75 18.06
C SER A 122 -8.52 9.53 19.44
N TYR A 123 -7.94 8.35 19.68
CA TYR A 123 -7.19 8.05 20.92
C TYR A 123 -5.71 8.40 20.83
N ASN A 124 -5.12 8.29 19.64
CA ASN A 124 -3.69 8.57 19.42
C ASN A 124 -3.47 9.07 17.98
N ASP A 125 -3.37 10.38 17.83
CA ASP A 125 -3.20 11.12 16.58
C ASP A 125 -1.76 11.11 16.02
N SER A 126 -0.85 10.32 16.59
CA SER A 126 0.55 10.26 16.17
C SER A 126 1.01 8.90 15.64
N ASN A 127 0.08 7.98 15.36
CA ASN A 127 0.42 6.66 14.86
C ASN A 127 0.57 6.62 13.33
N ASN A 128 1.81 6.64 12.85
CA ASN A 128 2.15 6.67 11.42
C ASN A 128 1.52 5.49 10.62
N MET A 129 1.43 4.30 11.23
CA MET A 129 0.90 3.12 10.51
C MET A 129 -0.61 3.20 10.35
N VAL A 130 -1.33 3.76 11.34
CA VAL A 130 -2.78 3.99 11.22
C VAL A 130 -3.07 5.01 10.11
N TYR A 131 -2.33 6.14 10.07
CA TYR A 131 -2.44 7.11 8.98
C TYR A 131 -2.18 6.51 7.60
N LEU A 132 -1.13 5.67 7.47
CA LEU A 132 -0.82 5.02 6.19
C LEU A 132 -1.92 4.07 5.76
N THR A 133 -2.50 3.31 6.69
CA THR A 133 -3.58 2.37 6.40
C THR A 133 -4.86 3.11 6.07
N LEU A 134 -5.20 4.18 6.82
CA LEU A 134 -6.35 5.04 6.55
C LEU A 134 -6.25 5.72 5.19
N GLY A 135 -5.10 6.31 4.87
CA GLY A 135 -4.86 6.90 3.54
C GLY A 135 -4.96 5.86 2.41
N SER A 136 -4.63 4.59 2.68
CA SER A 136 -4.82 3.51 1.71
C SER A 136 -6.30 3.10 1.59
N ALA A 137 -7.05 3.07 2.69
CA ALA A 137 -8.48 2.79 2.70
C ALA A 137 -9.26 3.87 1.92
N TYR A 138 -8.99 5.16 2.17
CA TYR A 138 -9.56 6.25 1.39
C TYR A 138 -9.23 6.17 -0.10
N ASN A 139 -7.97 5.81 -0.44
CA ASN A 139 -7.57 5.63 -1.84
C ASN A 139 -8.34 4.48 -2.51
N GLU A 140 -8.54 3.36 -1.81
CA GLU A 140 -9.31 2.22 -2.30
C GLU A 140 -10.80 2.56 -2.47
N ASN A 141 -11.34 3.41 -1.59
CA ASN A 141 -12.69 3.97 -1.70
C ASN A 141 -12.83 5.03 -2.80
N SER A 142 -11.73 5.42 -3.44
CA SER A 142 -11.65 6.54 -4.40
C SER A 142 -11.92 7.92 -3.78
N ASP A 143 -11.79 8.04 -2.46
CA ASP A 143 -11.88 9.29 -1.70
C ASP A 143 -10.51 9.98 -1.67
N PHE A 144 -10.02 10.35 -2.86
CA PHE A 144 -8.64 10.83 -3.04
C PHE A 144 -8.33 12.11 -2.27
N ASN A 145 -9.31 13.00 -2.06
CA ASN A 145 -9.12 14.23 -1.27
C ASN A 145 -8.88 13.92 0.21
N GLU A 146 -9.64 12.99 0.79
CA GLU A 146 -9.49 12.53 2.16
C GLU A 146 -8.17 11.76 2.33
N ALA A 147 -7.79 10.94 1.33
CA ALA A 147 -6.50 10.29 1.29
C ALA A 147 -5.33 11.30 1.28
N ILE A 148 -5.41 12.36 0.47
CA ILE A 148 -4.41 13.44 0.43
C ILE A 148 -4.28 14.08 1.81
N LYS A 149 -5.39 14.54 2.40
CA LYS A 149 -5.39 15.19 3.70
C LYS A 149 -4.78 14.31 4.79
N THR A 150 -5.19 13.05 4.86
CA THR A 150 -4.68 12.07 5.82
C THR A 150 -3.17 11.84 5.67
N LEU A 151 -2.69 11.76 4.42
CA LEU A 151 -1.27 11.57 4.15
C LEU A 151 -0.46 12.86 4.35
N GLU A 152 -1.06 14.03 4.18
CA GLU A 152 -0.43 15.31 4.54
C GLU A 152 -0.25 15.44 6.05
N ASP A 153 -1.24 15.07 6.85
CA ASP A 153 -1.13 15.00 8.31
C ASP A 153 0.02 14.06 8.71
N LEU A 154 0.10 12.88 8.09
CA LEU A 154 1.24 11.97 8.30
C LEU A 154 2.57 12.59 7.90
N PHE A 155 2.63 13.32 6.78
CA PHE A 155 3.85 13.96 6.34
C PHE A 155 4.31 15.07 7.29
N GLU A 156 3.39 15.76 7.94
CA GLU A 156 3.74 16.73 9.00
C GLU A 156 4.40 16.06 10.22
N LEU A 157 4.02 14.81 10.55
CA LEU A 157 4.66 14.01 11.61
C LEU A 157 6.07 13.52 11.19
N ASP A 158 6.27 13.19 9.90
CA ASP A 158 7.57 12.74 9.38
C ASP A 158 7.85 13.35 8.00
N ARG A 159 8.38 14.58 8.00
CA ARG A 159 8.70 15.35 6.79
C ARG A 159 9.86 14.77 5.96
N ASN A 160 10.52 13.74 6.45
CA ASN A 160 11.58 13.05 5.71
C ASN A 160 11.10 11.78 5.01
N ASN A 161 9.82 11.45 5.11
CA ASN A 161 9.23 10.28 4.49
C ASN A 161 8.88 10.54 3.02
N TYR A 162 9.84 10.33 2.12
CA TYR A 162 9.62 10.51 0.69
C TYR A 162 8.53 9.60 0.12
N ARG A 163 8.24 8.44 0.74
CA ARG A 163 7.20 7.53 0.27
C ARG A 163 5.80 8.07 0.54
N VAL A 164 5.60 8.76 1.66
CA VAL A 164 4.35 9.49 1.92
C VAL A 164 4.15 10.58 0.88
N ALA A 165 5.21 11.36 0.56
CA ALA A 165 5.13 12.37 -0.49
C ALA A 165 4.81 11.76 -1.88
N ILE A 166 5.32 10.56 -2.20
CA ILE A 166 4.93 9.82 -3.42
C ILE A 166 3.45 9.47 -3.39
N LYS A 167 2.92 8.95 -2.28
CA LYS A 167 1.50 8.59 -2.15
C LYS A 167 0.58 9.79 -2.30
N ILE A 168 0.93 10.94 -1.73
CA ILE A 168 0.18 12.19 -1.92
C ILE A 168 0.17 12.58 -3.41
N SER A 169 1.33 12.53 -4.05
CA SER A 169 1.44 12.79 -5.49
C SER A 169 0.61 11.80 -6.34
N GLU A 170 0.57 10.52 -5.96
CA GLU A 170 -0.27 9.51 -6.62
C GLU A 170 -1.76 9.86 -6.54
N ASN A 171 -2.25 10.30 -5.39
CA ASN A 171 -3.65 10.71 -5.23
C ASN A 171 -3.98 11.98 -6.04
N HIS A 172 -3.10 12.97 -6.09
CA HIS A 172 -3.29 14.13 -6.98
C HIS A 172 -3.30 13.73 -8.46
N MET A 173 -2.53 12.71 -8.86
CA MET A 173 -2.58 12.19 -10.24
C MET A 173 -3.91 11.48 -10.57
N GLU A 174 -4.58 10.85 -9.60
CA GLU A 174 -5.92 10.27 -9.81
C GLU A 174 -7.01 11.36 -9.97
N LEU A 175 -6.76 12.57 -9.45
CA LEU A 175 -7.61 13.75 -9.63
C LEU A 175 -7.25 14.60 -10.87
N ASP A 176 -6.29 14.16 -11.69
CA ASP A 176 -5.70 14.91 -12.80
C ASP A 176 -5.10 16.29 -12.39
N GLU A 177 -4.77 16.46 -11.11
CA GLU A 177 -4.11 17.64 -10.54
C GLU A 177 -2.59 17.54 -10.69
N PHE A 178 -2.11 17.58 -11.95
CA PHE A 178 -0.70 17.30 -12.26
C PHE A 178 0.30 18.32 -11.72
N ASP A 179 -0.10 19.55 -11.49
CA ASP A 179 0.70 20.60 -10.84
C ASP A 179 0.98 20.25 -9.37
N ASN A 180 -0.05 19.95 -8.60
CA ASN A 180 0.08 19.51 -7.20
C ASN A 180 0.85 18.17 -7.12
N ALA A 181 0.55 17.23 -8.03
CA ALA A 181 1.26 15.96 -8.12
C ALA A 181 2.77 16.16 -8.33
N TYR A 182 3.16 17.11 -9.19
CA TYR A 182 4.56 17.42 -9.46
C TYR A 182 5.27 18.08 -8.27
N GLU A 183 4.58 18.95 -7.55
CA GLU A 183 5.15 19.55 -6.33
C GLU A 183 5.51 18.49 -5.31
N TRP A 184 4.62 17.53 -5.05
CA TRP A 184 4.85 16.43 -4.12
C TRP A 184 5.89 15.43 -4.63
N ALA A 185 5.87 15.07 -5.91
CA ALA A 185 6.88 14.22 -6.53
C ALA A 185 8.27 14.84 -6.45
N SER A 186 8.39 16.17 -6.70
CA SER A 186 9.63 16.93 -6.58
C SER A 186 10.14 16.98 -5.13
N LYS A 187 9.23 17.08 -4.16
CA LYS A 187 9.54 17.01 -2.74
C LYS A 187 10.10 15.61 -2.39
N ALA A 188 9.45 14.54 -2.87
CA ALA A 188 9.92 13.17 -2.71
C ALA A 188 11.31 12.95 -3.33
N LEU A 189 11.54 13.48 -4.52
CA LEU A 189 12.83 13.39 -5.20
C LEU A 189 13.97 14.04 -4.41
N ARG A 190 13.72 15.23 -3.84
CA ARG A 190 14.70 15.93 -3.00
C ARG A 190 15.00 15.17 -1.71
N ILE A 191 13.97 14.72 -0.99
CA ILE A 191 14.12 13.98 0.27
C ILE A 191 14.90 12.68 0.04
N SER A 192 14.56 11.95 -1.00
CA SER A 192 15.20 10.66 -1.33
C SER A 192 16.59 10.79 -1.98
N LYS A 193 17.06 12.02 -2.23
CA LYS A 193 18.32 12.30 -2.97
C LYS A 193 18.35 11.62 -4.34
N ASN A 194 17.28 11.76 -5.10
CA ASN A 194 17.12 11.18 -6.44
C ASN A 194 17.26 9.64 -6.44
N ASN A 195 16.61 8.95 -5.51
CA ASN A 195 16.60 7.50 -5.53
C ASN A 195 15.81 6.96 -6.75
N ALA A 196 15.98 5.68 -7.04
CA ALA A 196 15.34 5.04 -8.18
C ALA A 196 13.82 5.06 -8.14
N GLU A 197 13.21 4.97 -6.94
CA GLU A 197 11.75 4.96 -6.75
C GLU A 197 11.16 6.34 -7.08
N SER A 198 11.73 7.43 -6.55
CA SER A 198 11.25 8.78 -6.81
C SER A 198 11.47 9.22 -8.26
N LEU A 199 12.60 8.83 -8.89
CA LEU A 199 12.82 9.05 -10.33
C LEU A 199 11.75 8.34 -11.17
N SER A 200 11.50 7.07 -10.86
CA SER A 200 10.48 6.25 -11.52
C SER A 200 9.09 6.87 -11.38
N HIS A 201 8.78 7.45 -10.21
CA HIS A 201 7.50 8.10 -9.95
C HIS A 201 7.31 9.37 -10.79
N ILE A 202 8.31 10.27 -10.87
CA ILE A 202 8.22 11.45 -11.74
C ILE A 202 8.07 11.05 -13.21
N GLY A 203 8.79 10.02 -13.67
CA GLY A 203 8.59 9.48 -15.00
C GLY A 203 7.14 9.04 -15.27
N ASN A 204 6.53 8.37 -14.29
CA ASN A 204 5.12 7.97 -14.38
C ASN A 204 4.16 9.15 -14.38
N LEU A 205 4.44 10.20 -13.58
CA LEU A 205 3.66 11.42 -13.57
C LEU A 205 3.63 12.07 -14.95
N TYR A 206 4.79 12.27 -15.58
CA TYR A 206 4.85 12.81 -16.94
C TYR A 206 4.15 11.91 -17.96
N TYR A 207 4.28 10.60 -17.83
CA TYR A 207 3.61 9.65 -18.71
C TYR A 207 2.08 9.71 -18.57
N LYS A 208 1.55 9.77 -17.33
CA LYS A 208 0.10 9.93 -17.09
C LYS A 208 -0.40 11.29 -17.61
N ALA A 209 0.30 12.38 -17.28
CA ALA A 209 -0.05 13.72 -17.75
C ALA A 209 -0.09 13.82 -19.28
N MET A 210 0.92 13.26 -19.96
CA MET A 210 0.92 13.18 -21.43
C MET A 210 -0.32 12.44 -21.96
N ASN A 211 -0.66 11.30 -21.38
CA ASN A 211 -1.83 10.54 -21.83
C ASN A 211 -3.17 11.23 -21.56
N ALA A 212 -3.28 11.95 -20.43
CA ALA A 212 -4.48 12.73 -20.10
C ALA A 212 -4.63 13.97 -20.99
N CYS A 213 -3.52 14.61 -21.34
CA CYS A 213 -3.49 15.90 -22.04
C CYS A 213 -3.49 15.78 -23.57
N ARG A 214 -2.98 14.68 -24.14
CA ARG A 214 -2.85 14.52 -25.58
C ARG A 214 -4.21 14.39 -26.27
N GLY A 215 -4.32 14.97 -27.47
CA GLY A 215 -5.42 14.73 -28.38
C GLY A 215 -5.21 13.46 -29.23
N ASP A 216 -5.92 13.39 -30.38
CA ASP A 216 -5.79 12.27 -31.33
C ASP A 216 -4.38 12.16 -31.92
N ASN A 217 -3.69 13.28 -32.08
CA ASN A 217 -2.32 13.35 -32.58
C ASN A 217 -1.40 13.98 -31.55
N PHE A 218 -0.18 13.45 -31.42
CA PHE A 218 0.84 14.00 -30.53
C PHE A 218 1.30 15.38 -31.00
N SER A 219 1.08 16.38 -30.17
CA SER A 219 1.69 17.71 -30.33
C SER A 219 3.18 17.68 -29.98
N ARG A 220 3.92 18.73 -30.32
CA ARG A 220 5.33 18.87 -29.90
C ARG A 220 5.47 18.93 -28.38
N SER A 221 4.51 19.51 -27.67
CA SER A 221 4.50 19.54 -26.22
C SER A 221 4.30 18.14 -25.62
N ASP A 222 3.38 17.35 -26.19
CA ASP A 222 3.19 15.95 -25.78
C ASP A 222 4.48 15.13 -25.96
N LYS A 223 5.16 15.30 -27.11
CA LYS A 223 6.44 14.65 -27.37
C LYS A 223 7.56 15.11 -26.43
N ALA A 224 7.57 16.40 -26.05
CA ALA A 224 8.51 16.90 -25.07
C ALA A 224 8.28 16.29 -23.70
N VAL A 225 7.02 16.19 -23.24
CA VAL A 225 6.65 15.55 -21.96
C VAL A 225 6.95 14.04 -22.02
N ALA A 226 6.65 13.37 -23.14
CA ALA A 226 7.02 11.97 -23.36
C ALA A 226 8.55 11.74 -23.21
N SER A 227 9.36 12.68 -23.74
CA SER A 227 10.82 12.61 -23.62
C SER A 227 11.32 12.83 -22.19
N LEU A 228 10.66 13.70 -21.42
CA LEU A 228 10.92 13.85 -19.99
C LEU A 228 10.60 12.55 -19.24
N ALA A 229 9.42 11.96 -19.48
CA ALA A 229 9.04 10.67 -18.89
C ALA A 229 10.08 9.58 -19.19
N TYR A 230 10.47 9.46 -20.47
CA TYR A 230 11.48 8.51 -20.92
C TYR A 230 12.84 8.71 -20.23
N SER A 231 13.28 9.95 -20.09
CA SER A 231 14.53 10.30 -19.41
C SER A 231 14.52 9.85 -17.95
N TYR A 232 13.42 10.11 -17.23
CA TYR A 232 13.28 9.72 -15.84
C TYR A 232 13.21 8.19 -15.68
N PHE A 233 12.50 7.47 -16.54
CA PHE A 233 12.49 6.01 -16.54
C PHE A 233 13.87 5.43 -16.79
N THR A 234 14.65 6.03 -17.72
CA THR A 234 16.02 5.61 -18.00
C THR A 234 16.95 5.83 -16.81
N GLN A 235 16.82 6.97 -16.11
CA GLN A 235 17.57 7.24 -14.89
C GLN A 235 17.19 6.29 -13.74
N ALA A 236 15.92 5.96 -13.59
CA ALA A 236 15.43 5.01 -12.60
C ALA A 236 15.97 3.60 -12.86
N GLU A 237 15.95 3.18 -14.13
CA GLU A 237 16.46 1.87 -14.56
C GLU A 237 17.97 1.75 -14.33
N ALA A 238 18.74 2.79 -14.63
CA ALA A 238 20.16 2.85 -14.32
C ALA A 238 20.48 2.71 -12.82
N LYS A 239 19.50 2.98 -11.96
CA LYS A 239 19.58 2.79 -10.50
C LYS A 239 18.83 1.54 -10.00
N GLY A 240 18.45 0.63 -10.91
CA GLY A 240 17.86 -0.68 -10.59
C GLY A 240 16.33 -0.70 -10.44
N ASN A 241 15.61 0.34 -10.83
CA ASN A 241 14.14 0.34 -10.83
C ASN A 241 13.58 0.31 -12.25
N SER A 242 13.03 -0.82 -12.66
CA SER A 242 12.38 -1.05 -13.95
C SER A 242 10.86 -1.18 -13.86
N LYS A 243 10.24 -0.63 -12.81
CA LYS A 243 8.77 -0.73 -12.56
C LYS A 243 7.95 -0.34 -13.80
N TYR A 244 8.37 0.69 -14.51
CA TYR A 244 7.67 1.23 -15.69
C TYR A 244 8.36 0.88 -17.01
N PHE A 245 9.00 -0.29 -17.08
CA PHE A 245 9.64 -0.80 -18.29
C PHE A 245 8.69 -0.85 -19.51
N LYS A 246 7.42 -1.26 -19.30
CA LYS A 246 6.42 -1.34 -20.38
C LYS A 246 6.09 0.05 -20.95
N GLN A 247 5.92 1.04 -20.09
CA GLN A 247 5.64 2.43 -20.46
C GLN A 247 6.84 3.05 -21.21
N LYS A 248 8.06 2.85 -20.68
CA LYS A 248 9.29 3.30 -21.35
C LYS A 248 9.41 2.71 -22.75
N ARG A 249 9.23 1.41 -22.89
CA ARG A 249 9.28 0.70 -24.15
C ARG A 249 8.21 1.18 -25.12
N TRP A 250 6.99 1.43 -24.65
CA TRP A 250 5.92 1.97 -25.47
C TRP A 250 6.28 3.34 -26.05
N LEU A 251 6.90 4.23 -25.25
CA LEU A 251 7.38 5.53 -25.71
C LEU A 251 8.40 5.42 -26.83
N GLU A 252 9.31 4.44 -26.78
CA GLU A 252 10.31 4.17 -27.83
C GLU A 252 9.67 3.63 -29.12
N GLU A 253 8.77 2.66 -29.00
CA GLU A 253 8.23 1.91 -30.15
C GLU A 253 7.17 2.71 -30.94
N ASN A 254 6.56 3.75 -30.38
CA ASN A 254 5.47 4.50 -31.01
C ASN A 254 5.87 5.87 -31.59
N ASP A 255 7.18 6.17 -31.70
CA ASP A 255 7.71 7.42 -32.26
C ASP A 255 7.10 8.70 -31.65
N VAL A 256 6.87 8.64 -30.34
CA VAL A 256 6.25 9.75 -29.58
C VAL A 256 7.28 10.61 -28.84
N LEU A 257 8.55 10.29 -28.95
CA LEU A 257 9.61 11.10 -28.37
C LEU A 257 9.91 12.32 -29.25
N PHE A 258 10.30 13.42 -28.61
CA PHE A 258 10.73 14.63 -29.30
C PHE A 258 12.04 14.37 -30.02
N GLY A 259 12.05 14.50 -31.34
CA GLY A 259 13.17 14.13 -32.16
C GLY A 259 13.70 15.25 -33.05
N ARG A 260 14.67 14.88 -33.92
CA ARG A 260 15.31 15.81 -34.85
C ARG A 260 14.32 16.59 -35.73
N ALA A 261 13.31 15.92 -36.28
CA ALA A 261 12.29 16.58 -37.11
C ALA A 261 11.53 17.64 -36.34
N ASP A 262 11.11 17.32 -35.11
CA ASP A 262 10.39 18.27 -34.25
C ASP A 262 11.27 19.48 -33.91
N TRP A 263 12.59 19.27 -33.68
CA TRP A 263 13.55 20.33 -33.40
C TRP A 263 13.68 21.34 -34.56
N PHE A 264 13.85 20.85 -35.78
CA PHE A 264 14.02 21.74 -36.96
C PHE A 264 12.74 22.50 -37.36
N MET A 265 11.61 22.09 -36.81
CA MET A 265 10.31 22.78 -37.02
C MET A 265 10.02 23.81 -35.91
N LEU A 266 10.90 24.00 -34.92
CA LEU A 266 10.77 25.06 -33.93
C LEU A 266 11.15 26.42 -34.52
N ASP A 267 10.64 27.50 -33.89
CA ASP A 267 11.06 28.85 -34.16
C ASP A 267 12.57 29.03 -33.86
N LYS A 268 13.24 29.83 -34.66
CA LYS A 268 14.69 30.05 -34.54
C LYS A 268 15.11 30.57 -33.15
N ASP A 269 14.28 31.35 -32.52
CA ASP A 269 14.55 31.89 -31.20
C ASP A 269 14.60 30.75 -30.15
N ILE A 270 13.70 29.76 -30.26
CA ILE A 270 13.71 28.58 -29.41
C ILE A 270 14.93 27.70 -29.74
N GLN A 271 15.23 27.50 -31.02
CA GLN A 271 16.39 26.72 -31.44
C GLN A 271 17.71 27.29 -30.87
N THR A 272 17.84 28.62 -30.76
CA THR A 272 19.04 29.25 -30.19
C THR A 272 19.24 28.99 -28.72
N THR A 273 18.18 28.67 -27.95
CA THR A 273 18.28 28.31 -26.53
C THR A 273 18.88 26.92 -26.31
N GLY A 274 18.86 26.06 -27.33
CA GLY A 274 19.25 24.65 -27.21
C GLY A 274 18.28 23.79 -26.39
N LYS A 275 17.12 24.34 -26.02
CA LYS A 275 16.12 23.68 -25.16
C LYS A 275 14.70 23.93 -25.66
N VAL A 276 13.81 22.97 -25.43
CA VAL A 276 12.37 23.11 -25.67
C VAL A 276 11.61 22.75 -24.41
N SER A 277 10.76 23.66 -23.96
CA SER A 277 9.83 23.41 -22.85
C SER A 277 8.47 23.03 -23.41
N PRO A 278 7.75 22.09 -22.78
CA PRO A 278 6.35 21.88 -23.08
C PRO A 278 5.57 23.17 -22.86
N ALA A 279 4.52 23.41 -23.64
CA ALA A 279 3.71 24.61 -23.56
C ALA A 279 2.23 24.27 -23.75
N GLY A 280 1.36 25.15 -23.23
CA GLY A 280 -0.09 24.99 -23.26
C GLY A 280 -0.67 24.67 -21.89
N ARG A 281 -1.93 25.02 -21.67
CA ARG A 281 -2.59 24.97 -20.34
C ARG A 281 -2.39 23.67 -19.57
N CYS A 282 -2.31 22.55 -20.29
CA CYS A 282 -2.15 21.23 -19.66
C CYS A 282 -0.72 20.99 -19.14
N TYR A 283 0.26 21.77 -19.61
CA TYR A 283 1.69 21.59 -19.29
C TYR A 283 2.35 22.84 -18.69
N ASP A 284 1.58 23.87 -18.33
CA ASP A 284 2.12 25.13 -17.79
C ASP A 284 2.86 24.93 -16.44
N TRP A 285 2.59 23.81 -15.77
CA TRP A 285 3.27 23.39 -14.54
C TRP A 285 4.65 22.74 -14.80
N VAL A 286 4.95 22.31 -16.05
CA VAL A 286 6.20 21.63 -16.40
C VAL A 286 7.32 22.66 -16.52
N SER A 287 8.17 22.74 -15.52
CA SER A 287 9.32 23.64 -15.50
C SER A 287 10.56 23.10 -16.23
N GLU A 288 10.58 21.81 -16.52
CA GLU A 288 11.69 21.12 -17.18
C GLU A 288 11.62 21.25 -18.70
N SER A 289 12.75 21.07 -19.34
CA SER A 289 12.89 21.17 -20.80
C SER A 289 13.71 20.04 -21.38
N VAL A 290 13.39 19.67 -22.61
CA VAL A 290 14.18 18.72 -23.41
C VAL A 290 15.36 19.48 -24.03
N THR A 291 16.58 18.99 -23.82
CA THR A 291 17.80 19.58 -24.41
C THR A 291 18.04 18.98 -25.76
N LYS A 292 18.47 19.82 -26.72
CA LYS A 292 18.91 19.38 -28.05
C LYS A 292 19.99 18.30 -27.93
N GLN A 293 19.83 17.19 -28.64
CA GLN A 293 20.83 16.15 -28.70
C GLN A 293 21.90 16.48 -29.73
N SER A 294 23.09 15.89 -29.57
CA SER A 294 24.25 16.19 -30.43
C SER A 294 24.11 15.70 -31.87
N ASP A 295 23.21 14.77 -32.10
CA ASP A 295 22.89 14.17 -33.41
C ASP A 295 21.72 14.88 -34.15
N TRP A 296 21.16 15.94 -33.59
CA TRP A 296 20.08 16.75 -34.19
C TRP A 296 20.56 17.91 -35.01
#